data_32c56894882c7c6c44c6d5497d5dfefc
#
_entry.id   32c56894882c7c6c44c6d5497d5dfefc
#
_cell.length_a   1.000
_cell.length_b   1.000
_cell.length_c   1.000
_cell.angle_alpha   90.00
_cell.angle_beta   90.00
_cell.angle_gamma   90.00
#
_symmetry.space_group_name_H-M   'P 1'
#
loop_
_entity.id
_entity.type
_entity.pdbx_description
1 polymer ?
#
loop_
_entity_poly.entity_id
_entity_poly.type
_entity_poly.pdbx_seq_one_letter_code
_entity_poly.pdbx_strand_id
1 'polypeptide(L)'
;MEFKNDARRSMRGVLNASTVFAKNEKGESTAYVDILESRTTIGDTTWHIHPAHVTYYKNHLNIDGFKVSHGNQAIGIDGTATNSVDDSLTVKLKNVDVNYVLDLINFHSVEFYGMASGKAYLAGVFGKAPLINSDLQVDHFKFEGGRMGTLFANIGYDSEKGRIEFDAVAKDEGDRRTIIDGYVSPRNSYIDLGIKAEGTRAEFLSGFCDSFMDNINANINGKVNVVGAFKNINLIGKAKVDGSVRLTALNTTYALRGDSVYFLPDEIRFCNDTIYDRHNNIGVMTGGLHHHNFSNWTYDINVEAQNLLSYDTHSFDGESFYGTAYTTGTCKIRGGSGEVTIDVNATPERNSILVYNAADNGALSSQDYIQWRTNEVKDSV
;
A
#
# COMPACT_ATOMS: atom_id res chain seq x y z
N MET A 1 -36.44 -2.94 -12.11
CA MET A 1 -35.61 -1.72 -12.30
C MET A 1 -34.24 -2.15 -12.75
N GLU A 2 -33.76 -1.65 -13.89
CA GLU A 2 -32.39 -1.85 -14.33
C GLU A 2 -31.55 -0.65 -13.87
N PHE A 3 -30.31 -0.90 -13.44
CA PHE A 3 -29.38 0.12 -13.03
C PHE A 3 -27.97 -0.19 -13.55
N LYS A 4 -27.22 0.87 -13.81
CA LYS A 4 -25.81 0.84 -14.19
C LYS A 4 -25.11 2.06 -13.61
N ASN A 5 -23.89 1.87 -13.11
CA ASN A 5 -22.99 2.97 -12.79
C ASN A 5 -21.65 2.77 -13.52
N ASP A 6 -20.88 3.83 -13.67
CA ASP A 6 -19.58 3.84 -14.36
C ASP A 6 -18.41 4.00 -13.36
N ALA A 7 -18.56 3.49 -12.13
CA ALA A 7 -17.46 3.41 -11.17
C ALA A 7 -16.33 2.51 -11.69
N ARG A 8 -15.15 2.55 -11.07
CA ARG A 8 -13.96 1.73 -11.43
C ARG A 8 -14.31 0.24 -11.59
N ARG A 9 -15.20 -0.27 -10.72
CA ARG A 9 -15.92 -1.52 -10.96
C ARG A 9 -17.34 -1.19 -11.37
N SER A 10 -17.67 -1.38 -12.64
CA SER A 10 -19.02 -1.13 -13.14
C SER A 10 -20.03 -2.01 -12.38
N MET A 11 -21.08 -1.40 -11.89
CA MET A 11 -22.20 -2.11 -11.27
C MET A 11 -23.39 -2.03 -12.23
N ARG A 12 -23.94 -3.19 -12.58
CA ARG A 12 -25.15 -3.31 -13.40
C ARG A 12 -26.03 -4.42 -12.88
N GLY A 13 -27.34 -4.27 -12.97
CA GLY A 13 -28.22 -5.34 -12.50
C GLY A 13 -29.68 -5.03 -12.74
N VAL A 14 -30.47 -6.03 -12.36
CA VAL A 14 -31.92 -5.95 -12.34
C VAL A 14 -32.36 -6.14 -10.91
N LEU A 15 -33.02 -5.14 -10.34
CA LEU A 15 -33.68 -5.25 -9.04
C LEU A 15 -35.19 -5.44 -9.27
N ASN A 16 -35.70 -6.59 -8.85
CA ASN A 16 -37.12 -6.90 -8.83
C ASN A 16 -37.67 -6.55 -7.45
N ALA A 17 -38.65 -5.69 -7.40
CA ALA A 17 -39.29 -5.31 -6.15
C ALA A 17 -40.78 -5.00 -6.39
N SER A 18 -41.59 -5.25 -5.39
CA SER A 18 -42.98 -4.80 -5.27
C SER A 18 -43.08 -3.75 -4.18
N THR A 19 -43.80 -2.68 -4.43
CA THR A 19 -43.98 -1.60 -3.45
C THR A 19 -45.43 -1.28 -3.28
N VAL A 20 -45.86 -1.27 -2.02
CA VAL A 20 -47.24 -0.85 -1.65
C VAL A 20 -47.13 0.36 -0.75
N PHE A 21 -47.88 1.40 -1.07
CA PHE A 21 -48.04 2.59 -0.24
C PHE A 21 -49.38 2.51 0.51
N ALA A 22 -49.31 2.46 1.83
CA ALA A 22 -50.49 2.39 2.70
C ALA A 22 -50.28 3.27 3.94
N LYS A 23 -51.30 3.43 4.73
CA LYS A 23 -51.17 4.03 6.07
C LYS A 23 -50.89 2.90 7.08
N ASN A 24 -49.92 3.14 7.97
CA ASN A 24 -49.70 2.27 9.10
C ASN A 24 -50.81 2.43 10.18
N GLU A 25 -50.71 1.66 11.26
CA GLU A 25 -51.67 1.71 12.39
C GLU A 25 -51.76 3.12 13.03
N LYS A 26 -50.74 3.94 12.91
CA LYS A 26 -50.65 5.32 13.39
C LYS A 26 -51.17 6.34 12.36
N GLY A 27 -51.68 5.89 11.21
CA GLY A 27 -52.17 6.76 10.13
C GLY A 27 -51.09 7.44 9.28
N GLU A 28 -49.81 7.02 9.43
CA GLU A 28 -48.69 7.61 8.70
C GLU A 28 -48.51 6.91 7.34
N SER A 29 -48.22 7.70 6.32
CA SER A 29 -47.90 7.15 4.98
C SER A 29 -46.64 6.30 5.02
N THR A 30 -46.76 5.03 4.69
CA THR A 30 -45.73 4.02 4.78
C THR A 30 -45.53 3.34 3.43
N ALA A 31 -44.30 3.15 3.03
CA ALA A 31 -43.90 2.33 1.91
C ALA A 31 -43.49 0.94 2.42
N TYR A 32 -44.15 -0.09 1.94
CA TYR A 32 -43.82 -1.49 2.14
C TYR A 32 -43.17 -2.01 0.87
N VAL A 33 -41.93 -2.42 0.91
CA VAL A 33 -41.14 -2.86 -0.24
C VAL A 33 -40.75 -4.32 -0.05
N ASP A 34 -41.28 -5.18 -0.90
CA ASP A 34 -40.86 -6.57 -1.00
C ASP A 34 -39.79 -6.66 -2.09
N ILE A 35 -38.54 -6.91 -1.68
CA ILE A 35 -37.46 -7.22 -2.59
C ILE A 35 -37.60 -8.69 -2.99
N LEU A 36 -37.65 -8.93 -4.28
CA LEU A 36 -37.73 -10.25 -4.85
C LEU A 36 -36.34 -10.73 -5.29
N GLU A 37 -36.19 -12.04 -5.54
CA GLU A 37 -34.94 -12.57 -6.05
C GLU A 37 -34.44 -11.80 -7.26
N SER A 38 -33.21 -11.32 -7.16
CA SER A 38 -32.63 -10.39 -8.12
C SER A 38 -31.14 -10.70 -8.31
N ARG A 39 -30.52 -10.11 -9.33
CA ARG A 39 -29.10 -10.28 -9.63
C ARG A 39 -28.46 -8.96 -9.96
N THR A 40 -27.25 -8.75 -9.45
CA THR A 40 -26.40 -7.63 -9.80
C THR A 40 -25.02 -8.14 -10.18
N THR A 41 -24.38 -7.49 -11.13
CA THR A 41 -22.97 -7.77 -11.50
C THR A 41 -22.13 -6.59 -11.05
N ILE A 42 -21.09 -6.87 -10.29
CA ILE A 42 -20.10 -5.90 -9.80
C ILE A 42 -18.77 -6.28 -10.42
N GLY A 43 -18.26 -5.45 -11.34
CA GLY A 43 -17.14 -5.83 -12.19
C GLY A 43 -17.51 -6.99 -13.12
N ASP A 44 -16.87 -8.12 -12.93
CA ASP A 44 -17.10 -9.40 -13.63
C ASP A 44 -17.88 -10.43 -12.80
N THR A 45 -18.21 -10.10 -11.55
CA THR A 45 -18.77 -11.03 -10.56
C THR A 45 -20.28 -10.81 -10.39
N THR A 46 -21.07 -11.89 -10.55
CA THR A 46 -22.54 -11.86 -10.37
C THR A 46 -22.92 -12.18 -8.92
N TRP A 47 -23.64 -11.27 -8.29
CA TRP A 47 -24.17 -11.38 -6.96
C TRP A 47 -25.68 -11.63 -6.99
N HIS A 48 -26.16 -12.48 -6.08
CA HIS A 48 -27.58 -12.79 -5.88
C HIS A 48 -28.13 -11.94 -4.75
N ILE A 49 -29.21 -11.20 -5.01
CA ILE A 49 -29.98 -10.47 -4.02
C ILE A 49 -31.13 -11.38 -3.62
N HIS A 50 -31.18 -11.75 -2.33
CA HIS A 50 -32.21 -12.62 -1.78
C HIS A 50 -33.49 -11.82 -1.46
N PRO A 51 -34.66 -12.48 -1.39
CA PRO A 51 -35.89 -11.84 -0.95
C PRO A 51 -35.74 -11.20 0.43
N ALA A 52 -36.31 -10.01 0.60
CA ALA A 52 -36.25 -9.22 1.82
C ALA A 52 -37.45 -8.26 1.93
N HIS A 53 -37.74 -7.84 3.15
CA HIS A 53 -38.79 -6.87 3.41
C HIS A 53 -38.22 -5.56 3.93
N VAL A 54 -38.64 -4.43 3.36
CA VAL A 54 -38.22 -3.11 3.81
C VAL A 54 -39.46 -2.26 4.05
N THR A 55 -39.53 -1.68 5.24
CA THR A 55 -40.60 -0.75 5.60
C THR A 55 -40.00 0.63 5.86
N TYR A 56 -40.58 1.65 5.23
CA TYR A 56 -40.12 3.03 5.41
C TYR A 56 -41.28 3.99 5.63
N TYR A 57 -41.22 4.75 6.71
CA TYR A 57 -42.13 5.87 6.98
C TYR A 57 -41.41 6.95 7.77
N LYS A 58 -41.56 8.21 7.38
CA LYS A 58 -40.81 9.32 7.98
C LYS A 58 -39.29 8.99 8.09
N ASN A 59 -38.74 9.09 9.30
CA ASN A 59 -37.36 8.72 9.62
C ASN A 59 -37.29 7.35 10.29
N HIS A 60 -38.07 6.41 9.85
CA HIS A 60 -38.10 5.05 10.35
C HIS A 60 -37.95 4.08 9.18
N LEU A 61 -36.82 3.38 9.15
CA LEU A 61 -36.48 2.36 8.15
C LEU A 61 -36.30 1.04 8.88
N ASN A 62 -37.10 0.04 8.55
CA ASN A 62 -36.92 -1.33 9.02
C ASN A 62 -36.52 -2.21 7.83
N ILE A 63 -35.45 -2.99 8.00
CA ILE A 63 -34.94 -3.96 7.03
C ILE A 63 -34.98 -5.32 7.67
N ASP A 64 -35.68 -6.26 7.01
CA ASP A 64 -35.79 -7.64 7.44
C ASP A 64 -35.23 -8.56 6.35
N GLY A 65 -34.14 -9.26 6.69
CA GLY A 65 -33.54 -10.31 5.90
C GLY A 65 -32.83 -9.88 4.63
N PHE A 66 -32.47 -8.59 4.45
CA PHE A 66 -31.73 -8.20 3.26
C PHE A 66 -30.37 -8.88 3.18
N LYS A 67 -30.14 -9.60 2.09
CA LYS A 67 -28.91 -10.34 1.88
C LYS A 67 -28.51 -10.35 0.41
N VAL A 68 -27.21 -10.10 0.18
CA VAL A 68 -26.58 -10.24 -1.13
C VAL A 68 -25.46 -11.25 -1.00
N SER A 69 -25.34 -12.20 -1.93
CA SER A 69 -24.33 -13.26 -1.84
C SER A 69 -23.73 -13.65 -3.20
N HIS A 70 -22.47 -14.10 -3.15
CA HIS A 70 -21.75 -14.71 -4.27
C HIS A 70 -20.84 -15.83 -3.72
N GLY A 71 -21.06 -17.08 -4.13
CA GLY A 71 -20.31 -18.22 -3.60
C GLY A 71 -20.37 -18.28 -2.06
N ASN A 72 -19.23 -18.19 -1.40
CA ASN A 72 -19.13 -18.18 0.06
C ASN A 72 -19.15 -16.76 0.66
N GLN A 73 -19.24 -15.73 -0.17
CA GLN A 73 -19.30 -14.33 0.24
C GLN A 73 -20.75 -13.90 0.46
N ALA A 74 -20.99 -13.11 1.50
CA ALA A 74 -22.31 -12.54 1.76
C ALA A 74 -22.22 -11.21 2.51
N ILE A 75 -23.15 -10.32 2.17
CA ILE A 75 -23.43 -9.08 2.90
C ILE A 75 -24.89 -9.15 3.31
N GLY A 76 -25.17 -9.02 4.62
CA GLY A 76 -26.52 -8.99 5.17
C GLY A 76 -26.77 -7.68 5.89
N ILE A 77 -28.02 -7.18 5.85
CA ILE A 77 -28.45 -5.99 6.59
C ILE A 77 -29.78 -6.31 7.23
N ASP A 78 -29.84 -6.15 8.56
CA ASP A 78 -31.06 -6.36 9.36
C ASP A 78 -31.19 -5.27 10.40
N GLY A 79 -32.42 -4.96 10.81
CA GLY A 79 -32.73 -4.11 11.95
C GLY A 79 -33.49 -2.85 11.59
N THR A 80 -33.46 -1.90 12.51
CA THR A 80 -34.25 -0.68 12.41
C THR A 80 -33.36 0.56 12.50
N ALA A 81 -33.53 1.50 11.61
CA ALA A 81 -32.90 2.82 11.64
C ALA A 81 -33.93 3.89 11.96
N THR A 82 -33.65 4.68 12.99
CA THR A 82 -34.44 5.85 13.39
C THR A 82 -33.54 7.03 13.76
N ASN A 83 -34.11 8.05 14.37
CA ASN A 83 -33.35 9.13 15.02
C ASN A 83 -32.75 8.70 16.38
N SER A 84 -33.23 7.59 16.99
CA SER A 84 -32.74 7.10 18.28
C SER A 84 -31.49 6.26 18.09
N VAL A 85 -30.58 6.37 19.05
CA VAL A 85 -29.41 5.51 19.15
C VAL A 85 -29.72 4.13 19.73
N ASP A 86 -30.92 3.92 20.26
CA ASP A 86 -31.39 2.62 20.75
C ASP A 86 -31.79 1.70 19.59
N ASP A 87 -32.09 2.27 18.43
CA ASP A 87 -32.41 1.53 17.19
C ASP A 87 -31.17 1.46 16.31
N SER A 88 -30.87 0.25 15.82
CA SER A 88 -29.70 0.06 14.96
C SER A 88 -29.97 -0.88 13.79
N LEU A 89 -29.30 -0.59 12.67
CA LEU A 89 -29.07 -1.53 11.59
C LEU A 89 -27.79 -2.32 11.86
N THR A 90 -27.86 -3.61 11.67
CA THR A 90 -26.69 -4.50 11.73
C THR A 90 -26.31 -4.88 10.31
N VAL A 91 -25.10 -4.54 9.89
CA VAL A 91 -24.47 -5.02 8.65
C VAL A 91 -23.57 -6.20 9.01
N LYS A 92 -23.80 -7.35 8.37
CA LYS A 92 -23.01 -8.57 8.56
C LYS A 92 -22.21 -8.84 7.30
N LEU A 93 -20.91 -8.96 7.43
CA LEU A 93 -20.00 -9.35 6.35
C LEU A 93 -19.56 -10.80 6.58
N LYS A 94 -19.57 -11.59 5.54
CA LYS A 94 -19.04 -12.95 5.53
C LYS A 94 -18.12 -13.11 4.32
N ASN A 95 -16.83 -13.23 4.59
CA ASN A 95 -15.79 -13.52 3.58
C ASN A 95 -15.85 -12.59 2.36
N VAL A 96 -16.03 -11.28 2.57
CA VAL A 96 -16.18 -10.27 1.52
C VAL A 96 -14.81 -9.69 1.19
N ASP A 97 -14.46 -9.64 -0.11
CA ASP A 97 -13.23 -8.96 -0.56
C ASP A 97 -13.26 -7.49 -0.13
N VAL A 98 -12.23 -7.06 0.60
CA VAL A 98 -12.13 -5.68 1.12
C VAL A 98 -12.18 -4.63 0.01
N ASN A 99 -11.75 -4.97 -1.21
CA ASN A 99 -11.81 -4.06 -2.34
C ASN A 99 -13.24 -3.67 -2.70
N TYR A 100 -14.24 -4.53 -2.52
CA TYR A 100 -15.63 -4.14 -2.73
C TYR A 100 -16.06 -3.02 -1.79
N VAL A 101 -15.62 -3.07 -0.53
CA VAL A 101 -15.92 -2.04 0.47
C VAL A 101 -15.19 -0.75 0.16
N LEU A 102 -13.91 -0.83 -0.19
CA LEU A 102 -13.07 0.34 -0.52
C LEU A 102 -13.55 1.05 -1.79
N ASP A 103 -13.95 0.28 -2.81
CA ASP A 103 -14.54 0.83 -4.04
C ASP A 103 -15.86 1.59 -3.77
N LEU A 104 -16.69 1.11 -2.82
CA LEU A 104 -17.93 1.80 -2.44
C LEU A 104 -17.69 3.18 -1.81
N ILE A 105 -16.60 3.33 -1.06
CA ILE A 105 -16.22 4.60 -0.41
C ILE A 105 -15.22 5.42 -1.24
N ASN A 106 -14.90 4.95 -2.45
CA ASN A 106 -13.94 5.56 -3.39
C ASN A 106 -12.56 5.81 -2.77
N PHE A 107 -12.05 4.84 -2.01
CA PHE A 107 -10.73 4.91 -1.38
C PHE A 107 -9.73 4.10 -2.18
N HIS A 108 -8.73 4.77 -2.80
CA HIS A 108 -7.75 4.19 -3.71
C HIS A 108 -6.32 4.72 -3.52
N SER A 109 -6.08 5.39 -2.40
CA SER A 109 -4.76 6.01 -2.14
C SER A 109 -3.67 4.98 -1.84
N VAL A 110 -4.05 3.82 -1.31
CA VAL A 110 -3.20 2.67 -1.03
C VAL A 110 -3.99 1.38 -1.26
N GLU A 111 -3.30 0.27 -1.46
CA GLU A 111 -3.90 -1.02 -1.79
C GLU A 111 -4.01 -1.91 -0.55
N PHE A 112 -5.23 -2.38 -0.29
CA PHE A 112 -5.52 -3.38 0.72
C PHE A 112 -6.13 -4.61 0.08
N TYR A 113 -5.75 -5.80 0.55
CA TYR A 113 -6.29 -7.06 0.09
C TYR A 113 -6.68 -7.92 1.28
N GLY A 114 -7.66 -8.79 1.10
CA GLY A 114 -8.08 -9.77 2.09
C GLY A 114 -9.59 -9.99 2.08
N MET A 115 -10.03 -10.92 2.91
CA MET A 115 -11.42 -11.36 2.99
C MET A 115 -12.00 -10.94 4.33
N ALA A 116 -12.89 -9.94 4.31
CA ALA A 116 -13.49 -9.37 5.51
C ALA A 116 -14.69 -10.18 6.00
N SER A 117 -14.72 -10.44 7.30
CA SER A 117 -15.87 -10.99 8.02
C SER A 117 -16.07 -10.19 9.30
N GLY A 118 -17.34 -10.08 9.76
CA GLY A 118 -17.64 -9.36 10.98
C GLY A 118 -18.99 -8.66 10.94
N LYS A 119 -19.13 -7.66 11.81
CA LYS A 119 -20.37 -6.89 11.95
C LYS A 119 -20.10 -5.42 12.08
N ALA A 120 -21.00 -4.59 11.55
CA ALA A 120 -21.06 -3.17 11.83
C ALA A 120 -22.47 -2.80 12.32
N TYR A 121 -22.55 -1.90 13.27
CA TYR A 121 -23.78 -1.38 13.87
C TYR A 121 -23.91 0.09 13.54
N LEU A 122 -25.03 0.47 12.95
CA LEU A 122 -25.37 1.85 12.57
C LEU A 122 -26.58 2.28 13.39
N ALA A 123 -26.39 3.15 14.37
CA ALA A 123 -27.46 3.65 15.24
C ALA A 123 -27.70 5.15 15.03
N GLY A 124 -28.93 5.62 15.29
CA GLY A 124 -29.30 7.01 15.15
C GLY A 124 -29.12 7.56 13.72
N VAL A 125 -29.30 6.74 12.70
CA VAL A 125 -28.97 7.03 11.28
C VAL A 125 -29.64 8.29 10.75
N PHE A 126 -30.89 8.55 11.19
CA PHE A 126 -31.64 9.78 10.82
C PHE A 126 -31.50 10.89 11.87
N GLY A 127 -30.71 10.66 12.92
CA GLY A 127 -30.44 11.63 13.98
C GLY A 127 -29.35 12.65 13.60
N LYS A 128 -29.08 13.55 14.53
CA LYS A 128 -28.01 14.56 14.34
C LYS A 128 -26.61 13.99 14.56
N ALA A 129 -26.51 12.91 15.31
CA ALA A 129 -25.25 12.28 15.73
C ALA A 129 -25.32 10.75 15.54
N PRO A 130 -25.21 10.25 14.30
CA PRO A 130 -25.19 8.83 14.03
C PRO A 130 -23.93 8.19 14.64
N LEU A 131 -24.09 6.97 15.16
CA LEU A 131 -23.02 6.16 15.70
C LEU A 131 -22.79 4.99 14.75
N ILE A 132 -21.53 4.72 14.44
CA ILE A 132 -21.11 3.54 13.68
C ILE A 132 -20.01 2.86 14.48
N ASN A 133 -20.19 1.58 14.77
CA ASN A 133 -19.18 0.72 15.36
C ASN A 133 -19.07 -0.56 14.57
N SER A 134 -17.87 -1.06 14.38
CA SER A 134 -17.66 -2.34 13.70
C SER A 134 -16.62 -3.18 14.41
N ASP A 135 -16.79 -4.50 14.31
CA ASP A 135 -15.83 -5.51 14.72
C ASP A 135 -15.56 -6.39 13.49
N LEU A 136 -14.40 -6.27 12.93
CA LEU A 136 -14.03 -6.86 11.66
C LEU A 136 -12.79 -7.73 11.81
N GLN A 137 -12.79 -8.86 11.11
CA GLN A 137 -11.63 -9.69 10.87
C GLN A 137 -11.40 -9.74 9.36
N VAL A 138 -10.15 -9.54 8.94
CA VAL A 138 -9.75 -9.66 7.54
C VAL A 138 -8.68 -10.74 7.42
N ASP A 139 -9.07 -11.87 6.85
CA ASP A 139 -8.17 -12.98 6.61
C ASP A 139 -7.30 -12.72 5.36
N HIS A 140 -6.07 -13.24 5.37
CA HIS A 140 -5.08 -13.03 4.31
C HIS A 140 -4.83 -11.55 4.00
N PHE A 141 -4.83 -10.73 5.05
CA PHE A 141 -4.64 -9.30 4.92
C PHE A 141 -3.26 -8.98 4.33
N LYS A 142 -3.27 -8.13 3.30
CA LYS A 142 -2.07 -7.56 2.69
C LYS A 142 -2.22 -6.05 2.57
N PHE A 143 -1.10 -5.37 2.71
CA PHE A 143 -0.97 -3.93 2.47
C PHE A 143 0.09 -3.73 1.40
N GLU A 144 -0.22 -3.00 0.30
CA GLU A 144 0.68 -2.78 -0.85
C GLU A 144 1.34 -4.10 -1.36
N GLY A 145 0.54 -5.17 -1.44
CA GLY A 145 1.01 -6.49 -1.82
C GLY A 145 1.77 -7.28 -0.74
N GLY A 146 2.30 -6.62 0.29
CA GLY A 146 3.03 -7.25 1.40
C GLY A 146 2.10 -7.97 2.37
N ARG A 147 2.51 -9.17 2.78
CA ARG A 147 1.74 -10.00 3.72
C ARG A 147 1.77 -9.39 5.12
N MET A 148 0.58 -9.25 5.73
CA MET A 148 0.37 -8.75 7.08
C MET A 148 -0.31 -9.75 8.02
N GLY A 149 -0.79 -10.89 7.47
CA GLY A 149 -1.46 -11.96 8.23
C GLY A 149 -2.97 -11.80 8.34
N THR A 150 -3.53 -11.83 9.54
CA THR A 150 -4.96 -11.61 9.82
C THR A 150 -5.11 -10.29 10.57
N LEU A 151 -5.92 -9.38 10.02
CA LEU A 151 -6.24 -8.10 10.65
C LEU A 151 -7.52 -8.26 11.50
N PHE A 152 -7.46 -7.81 12.73
CA PHE A 152 -8.61 -7.59 13.63
C PHE A 152 -8.76 -6.09 13.83
N ALA A 153 -9.93 -5.53 13.54
CA ALA A 153 -10.14 -4.10 13.56
C ALA A 153 -11.49 -3.72 14.19
N ASN A 154 -11.43 -2.86 15.19
CA ASN A 154 -12.56 -2.12 15.70
C ASN A 154 -12.53 -0.72 15.08
N ILE A 155 -13.57 -0.37 14.32
CA ILE A 155 -13.68 0.92 13.65
C ILE A 155 -14.95 1.60 14.10
N GLY A 156 -14.82 2.79 14.67
CA GLY A 156 -15.92 3.60 15.14
C GLY A 156 -16.01 4.94 14.41
N TYR A 157 -17.22 5.49 14.29
CA TYR A 157 -17.42 6.87 13.83
C TYR A 157 -17.97 7.73 14.97
N ASP A 158 -17.17 8.70 15.39
CA ASP A 158 -17.58 9.75 16.34
C ASP A 158 -18.12 10.94 15.53
N SER A 159 -19.43 11.05 15.48
CA SER A 159 -20.11 12.11 14.70
C SER A 159 -19.98 13.50 15.32
N GLU A 160 -19.76 13.62 16.65
CA GLU A 160 -19.54 14.90 17.31
C GLU A 160 -18.18 15.48 16.92
N LYS A 161 -17.16 14.64 16.92
CA LYS A 161 -15.81 15.02 16.50
C LYS A 161 -15.61 14.94 14.99
N GLY A 162 -16.53 14.28 14.25
CA GLY A 162 -16.45 14.09 12.79
C GLY A 162 -15.22 13.27 12.39
N ARG A 163 -14.92 12.19 13.15
CA ARG A 163 -13.75 11.35 12.91
C ARG A 163 -14.07 9.86 12.98
N ILE A 164 -13.31 9.09 12.22
CA ILE A 164 -13.31 7.64 12.23
C ILE A 164 -12.16 7.20 13.13
N GLU A 165 -12.46 6.50 14.21
CA GLU A 165 -11.49 5.97 15.16
C GLU A 165 -11.12 4.54 14.77
N PHE A 166 -9.85 4.19 14.91
CA PHE A 166 -9.29 2.89 14.57
C PHE A 166 -8.59 2.30 15.79
N ASP A 167 -8.87 1.05 16.07
CA ASP A 167 -8.12 0.18 16.98
C ASP A 167 -7.99 -1.18 16.28
N ALA A 168 -6.81 -1.44 15.73
CA ALA A 168 -6.59 -2.58 14.90
C ALA A 168 -5.26 -3.27 15.18
N VAL A 169 -5.23 -4.59 14.98
CA VAL A 169 -4.02 -5.39 15.05
C VAL A 169 -3.99 -6.41 13.93
N ALA A 170 -2.96 -6.34 13.10
CA ALA A 170 -2.62 -7.40 12.15
C ALA A 170 -1.67 -8.38 12.83
N LYS A 171 -2.02 -9.67 12.81
CA LYS A 171 -1.24 -10.77 13.40
C LYS A 171 -0.77 -11.71 12.29
N ASP A 172 0.55 -11.89 12.21
CA ASP A 172 1.18 -12.83 11.27
C ASP A 172 1.88 -13.97 12.02
N GLU A 173 2.42 -14.92 11.29
CA GLU A 173 3.17 -16.06 11.83
C GLU A 173 4.37 -15.63 12.69
N GLY A 174 4.71 -16.41 13.71
CA GLY A 174 5.88 -16.18 14.58
C GLY A 174 5.74 -14.96 15.49
N ASP A 175 4.53 -14.74 16.02
CA ASP A 175 4.19 -13.64 16.95
C ASP A 175 4.40 -12.22 16.40
N ARG A 176 4.50 -12.09 15.08
CA ARG A 176 4.58 -10.78 14.42
C ARG A 176 3.27 -10.03 14.54
N ARG A 177 3.35 -8.75 14.87
CA ARG A 177 2.17 -7.90 15.01
C ARG A 177 2.41 -6.50 14.47
N THR A 178 1.39 -5.96 13.83
CA THR A 178 1.30 -4.54 13.49
C THR A 178 0.07 -3.97 14.16
N ILE A 179 0.27 -3.07 15.10
CA ILE A 179 -0.80 -2.43 15.88
C ILE A 179 -1.02 -1.05 15.29
N ILE A 180 -2.26 -0.70 15.03
CA ILE A 180 -2.68 0.57 14.42
C ILE A 180 -3.74 1.17 15.32
N ASP A 181 -3.47 2.35 15.88
CA ASP A 181 -4.40 3.10 16.73
C ASP A 181 -4.46 4.57 16.32
N GLY A 182 -5.61 5.21 16.51
CA GLY A 182 -5.78 6.61 16.20
C GLY A 182 -7.04 6.92 15.41
N TYR A 183 -7.00 7.96 14.56
CA TYR A 183 -8.19 8.40 13.85
C TYR A 183 -7.89 9.04 12.49
N VAL A 184 -8.91 9.01 11.64
CA VAL A 184 -9.00 9.81 10.41
C VAL A 184 -10.20 10.74 10.55
N SER A 185 -10.02 12.03 10.32
CA SER A 185 -11.07 13.04 10.35
C SER A 185 -11.36 13.57 8.93
N PRO A 186 -12.34 13.00 8.21
CA PRO A 186 -12.73 13.52 6.91
C PRO A 186 -13.21 14.97 6.98
N ARG A 187 -13.92 15.33 8.06
CA ARG A 187 -14.45 16.68 8.29
C ARG A 187 -13.35 17.74 8.39
N ASN A 188 -12.22 17.39 9.00
CA ASN A 188 -11.07 18.28 9.18
C ASN A 188 -9.96 18.02 8.15
N SER A 189 -10.16 17.05 7.24
CA SER A 189 -9.16 16.60 6.28
C SER A 189 -7.81 16.28 6.95
N TYR A 190 -7.85 15.51 8.04
CA TYR A 190 -6.71 15.24 8.91
C TYR A 190 -6.61 13.75 9.29
N ILE A 191 -5.39 13.26 9.46
CA ILE A 191 -5.07 11.89 9.90
C ILE A 191 -4.12 11.95 11.09
N ASP A 192 -4.30 11.04 12.05
CA ASP A 192 -3.41 10.82 13.20
C ASP A 192 -3.49 9.34 13.59
N LEU A 193 -2.60 8.56 13.04
CA LEU A 193 -2.52 7.12 13.28
C LEU A 193 -1.14 6.75 13.85
N GLY A 194 -1.13 6.09 14.99
CA GLY A 194 0.03 5.41 15.54
C GLY A 194 0.16 4.02 14.93
N ILE A 195 1.33 3.68 14.43
CA ILE A 195 1.65 2.36 13.91
C ILE A 195 2.81 1.80 14.73
N LYS A 196 2.57 0.70 15.44
CA LYS A 196 3.61 -0.04 16.16
C LYS A 196 3.88 -1.36 15.46
N ALA A 197 5.08 -1.51 14.93
CA ALA A 197 5.58 -2.72 14.30
C ALA A 197 6.32 -3.59 15.33
N GLU A 198 5.93 -4.84 15.46
CA GLU A 198 6.58 -5.87 16.26
C GLU A 198 6.91 -7.07 15.35
N GLY A 199 8.07 -7.00 14.71
CA GLY A 199 8.49 -7.98 13.70
C GLY A 199 7.70 -7.89 12.39
N THR A 200 7.08 -6.76 12.07
CA THR A 200 6.31 -6.57 10.84
C THR A 200 7.17 -6.81 9.61
N ARG A 201 6.69 -7.59 8.65
CA ARG A 201 7.40 -7.81 7.38
C ARG A 201 7.46 -6.53 6.57
N ALA A 202 8.62 -6.28 5.97
CA ALA A 202 8.86 -5.10 5.14
C ALA A 202 8.46 -5.29 3.66
N GLU A 203 7.87 -6.42 3.30
CA GLU A 203 7.49 -6.76 1.91
C GLU A 203 6.60 -5.70 1.25
N PHE A 204 5.76 -5.00 2.02
CA PHE A 204 4.90 -3.92 1.53
C PHE A 204 5.67 -2.73 0.94
N LEU A 205 6.94 -2.56 1.30
CA LEU A 205 7.79 -1.52 0.72
C LEU A 205 8.06 -1.74 -0.77
N SER A 206 7.91 -2.97 -1.27
CA SER A 206 8.07 -3.27 -2.70
C SER A 206 7.11 -2.45 -3.57
N GLY A 207 5.89 -2.18 -3.09
CA GLY A 207 4.93 -1.33 -3.81
C GLY A 207 5.39 0.12 -4.00
N PHE A 208 6.33 0.59 -3.19
CA PHE A 208 6.85 1.97 -3.25
C PHE A 208 8.25 2.07 -3.87
N CYS A 209 9.01 0.96 -3.92
CA CYS A 209 10.45 0.97 -4.20
C CYS A 209 10.88 0.05 -5.35
N ASP A 210 9.95 -0.58 -6.07
CA ASP A 210 10.18 -1.59 -7.11
C ASP A 210 11.11 -1.10 -8.24
N SER A 211 11.16 0.20 -8.48
CA SER A 211 12.02 0.81 -9.50
C SER A 211 13.53 0.69 -9.20
N PHE A 212 13.92 0.53 -7.92
CA PHE A 212 15.33 0.51 -7.51
C PHE A 212 15.69 -0.57 -6.47
N MET A 213 14.69 -1.17 -5.81
CA MET A 213 14.87 -2.24 -4.83
C MET A 213 13.87 -3.36 -5.05
N ASP A 214 14.31 -4.60 -4.88
CA ASP A 214 13.44 -5.77 -4.86
C ASP A 214 13.93 -6.80 -3.82
N ASN A 215 13.27 -7.97 -3.78
CA ASN A 215 13.61 -9.05 -2.85
C ASN A 215 13.75 -8.55 -1.40
N ILE A 216 12.83 -7.67 -0.97
CA ILE A 216 12.83 -7.14 0.39
C ILE A 216 12.42 -8.25 1.36
N ASN A 217 13.39 -8.77 2.10
CA ASN A 217 13.19 -9.80 3.13
C ASN A 217 13.69 -9.28 4.47
N ALA A 218 12.90 -8.40 5.07
CA ALA A 218 13.26 -7.75 6.31
C ALA A 218 12.07 -7.67 7.28
N ASN A 219 12.38 -7.53 8.55
CA ASN A 219 11.43 -7.31 9.63
C ASN A 219 11.64 -5.92 10.24
N ILE A 220 10.55 -5.28 10.61
CA ILE A 220 10.53 -3.94 11.16
C ILE A 220 10.07 -4.02 12.62
N ASN A 221 10.78 -3.33 13.51
CA ASN A 221 10.43 -3.15 14.92
C ASN A 221 10.51 -1.67 15.28
N GLY A 222 9.40 -1.06 15.67
CA GLY A 222 9.41 0.36 16.01
C GLY A 222 8.04 0.98 16.12
N LYS A 223 8.03 2.31 16.27
CA LYS A 223 6.80 3.09 16.28
C LYS A 223 6.94 4.27 15.32
N VAL A 224 5.95 4.41 14.46
CA VAL A 224 5.83 5.49 13.48
C VAL A 224 4.41 6.06 13.55
N ASN A 225 4.29 7.37 13.55
CA ASN A 225 3.00 8.06 13.46
C ASN A 225 2.80 8.58 12.03
N VAL A 226 1.62 8.32 11.48
CA VAL A 226 1.12 8.91 10.23
C VAL A 226 0.26 10.10 10.61
N VAL A 227 0.73 11.32 10.44
CA VAL A 227 0.09 12.51 10.99
C VAL A 227 0.11 13.68 10.03
N GLY A 228 -1.00 14.42 9.97
CA GLY A 228 -1.08 15.66 9.22
C GLY A 228 -2.38 15.87 8.45
N ALA A 229 -2.45 16.98 7.74
CA ALA A 229 -3.54 17.24 6.80
C ALA A 229 -3.43 16.30 5.59
N PHE A 230 -4.55 15.91 4.96
CA PHE A 230 -4.53 14.99 3.79
C PHE A 230 -3.65 15.48 2.63
N LYS A 231 -3.39 16.77 2.54
CA LYS A 231 -2.49 17.36 1.54
C LYS A 231 -1.04 17.44 2.00
N ASN A 232 -0.75 17.08 3.25
CA ASN A 232 0.58 17.13 3.85
C ASN A 232 0.67 16.11 4.99
N ILE A 233 0.71 14.83 4.62
CA ILE A 233 0.83 13.70 5.55
C ILE A 233 2.31 13.42 5.78
N ASN A 234 2.69 13.30 7.05
CA ASN A 234 4.05 12.99 7.47
C ASN A 234 4.12 11.64 8.16
N LEU A 235 5.24 10.94 7.99
CA LEU A 235 5.68 9.84 8.85
C LEU A 235 6.65 10.39 9.88
N ILE A 236 6.39 10.15 11.16
CA ILE A 236 7.25 10.65 12.24
C ILE A 236 7.52 9.51 13.22
N GLY A 237 8.80 9.20 13.44
CA GLY A 237 9.19 8.16 14.38
C GLY A 237 10.51 7.49 14.05
N LYS A 238 10.66 6.27 14.51
CA LYS A 238 11.82 5.45 14.19
C LYS A 238 11.47 3.97 14.20
N ALA A 239 12.17 3.20 13.39
CA ALA A 239 12.08 1.76 13.40
C ALA A 239 13.45 1.11 13.20
N LYS A 240 13.65 -0.03 13.83
CA LYS A 240 14.78 -0.92 13.57
C LYS A 240 14.42 -1.84 12.43
N VAL A 241 15.36 -2.02 11.50
CA VAL A 241 15.22 -2.90 10.35
C VAL A 241 16.23 -4.04 10.50
N ASP A 242 15.74 -5.27 10.36
CA ASP A 242 16.57 -6.48 10.38
C ASP A 242 16.20 -7.37 9.19
N GLY A 243 17.14 -7.59 8.29
CA GLY A 243 16.92 -8.38 7.09
C GLY A 243 17.74 -7.91 5.90
N SER A 244 17.25 -8.17 4.68
CA SER A 244 17.99 -7.88 3.46
C SER A 244 17.12 -7.29 2.36
N VAL A 245 17.77 -6.55 1.46
CA VAL A 245 17.19 -5.96 0.26
C VAL A 245 18.19 -6.06 -0.89
N ARG A 246 17.69 -6.32 -2.12
CA ARG A 246 18.51 -6.26 -3.32
C ARG A 246 18.34 -4.90 -4.00
N LEU A 247 19.45 -4.26 -4.34
CA LEU A 247 19.49 -3.08 -5.21
C LEU A 247 19.58 -3.53 -6.66
N THR A 248 18.55 -3.22 -7.45
CA THR A 248 18.38 -3.73 -8.81
C THR A 248 19.49 -3.27 -9.76
N ALA A 249 19.84 -1.98 -9.73
CA ALA A 249 20.87 -1.39 -10.58
C ALA A 249 22.29 -1.94 -10.34
N LEU A 250 22.59 -2.37 -9.10
CA LEU A 250 23.89 -2.92 -8.72
C LEU A 250 23.90 -4.45 -8.74
N ASN A 251 22.71 -5.06 -8.78
CA ASN A 251 22.48 -6.50 -8.60
C ASN A 251 23.14 -7.04 -7.33
N THR A 252 23.15 -6.25 -6.26
CA THR A 252 23.75 -6.57 -4.96
C THR A 252 22.70 -6.64 -3.89
N THR A 253 22.88 -7.59 -2.97
CA THR A 253 22.01 -7.74 -1.79
C THR A 253 22.75 -7.30 -0.55
N TYR A 254 22.13 -6.39 0.20
CA TYR A 254 22.67 -5.91 1.47
C TYR A 254 21.74 -6.25 2.62
N ALA A 255 22.35 -6.61 3.76
CA ALA A 255 21.62 -6.85 5.01
C ALA A 255 21.82 -5.68 5.98
N LEU A 256 20.74 -5.36 6.71
CA LEU A 256 20.72 -4.51 7.89
C LEU A 256 20.53 -5.41 9.12
N ARG A 257 21.16 -5.09 10.26
CA ARG A 257 21.12 -5.92 11.47
C ARG A 257 20.65 -5.14 12.69
N GLY A 258 19.44 -4.59 12.59
CA GLY A 258 18.78 -3.86 13.68
C GLY A 258 19.20 -2.42 13.83
N ASP A 259 19.73 -1.79 12.77
CA ASP A 259 19.98 -0.37 12.73
C ASP A 259 18.68 0.43 12.70
N SER A 260 18.74 1.68 13.14
CA SER A 260 17.56 2.53 13.32
C SER A 260 17.38 3.50 12.17
N VAL A 261 16.34 3.31 11.38
CA VAL A 261 15.87 4.25 10.37
C VAL A 261 14.95 5.27 11.03
N TYR A 262 15.15 6.55 10.75
CA TYR A 262 14.40 7.67 11.30
C TYR A 262 13.42 8.22 10.27
N PHE A 263 12.18 8.37 10.68
CA PHE A 263 11.11 8.99 9.89
C PHE A 263 10.92 10.43 10.38
N LEU A 264 11.18 11.38 9.50
CA LEU A 264 11.07 12.81 9.73
C LEU A 264 10.08 13.40 8.72
N PRO A 265 9.57 14.62 8.92
CA PRO A 265 8.74 15.26 7.91
C PRO A 265 9.42 15.24 6.53
N ASP A 266 8.74 14.66 5.53
CA ASP A 266 9.21 14.54 4.14
C ASP A 266 10.56 13.81 3.95
N GLU A 267 11.04 13.06 4.97
CA GLU A 267 12.34 12.39 4.90
C GLU A 267 12.38 11.06 5.66
N ILE A 268 13.01 10.05 5.08
CA ILE A 268 13.45 8.82 5.73
C ILE A 268 14.97 8.87 5.81
N ARG A 269 15.52 8.99 7.02
CA ARG A 269 16.94 9.25 7.26
C ARG A 269 17.69 8.04 7.77
N PHE A 270 18.87 7.82 7.21
CA PHE A 270 19.88 6.85 7.61
C PHE A 270 21.01 7.55 8.38
N CYS A 271 21.37 7.05 9.56
CA CYS A 271 22.35 7.68 10.45
C CYS A 271 23.49 6.71 10.81
N ASN A 272 24.46 6.57 9.95
CA ASN A 272 25.56 5.61 10.08
C ASN A 272 25.05 4.16 10.19
N ASP A 273 24.04 3.81 9.41
CA ASP A 273 23.51 2.46 9.37
C ASP A 273 24.50 1.52 8.68
N THR A 274 24.83 0.39 9.31
CA THR A 274 25.79 -0.55 8.76
C THR A 274 25.09 -1.53 7.84
N ILE A 275 25.51 -1.56 6.58
CA ILE A 275 25.08 -2.55 5.61
C ILE A 275 26.14 -3.65 5.46
N TYR A 276 25.66 -4.86 5.23
CA TYR A 276 26.51 -6.06 5.07
C TYR A 276 26.22 -6.72 3.73
N ASP A 277 27.28 -7.05 2.99
CA ASP A 277 27.13 -7.89 1.80
C ASP A 277 27.04 -9.39 2.16
N ARG A 278 26.88 -10.26 1.16
CA ARG A 278 26.78 -11.71 1.33
C ARG A 278 28.03 -12.37 1.95
N HIS A 279 29.15 -11.68 1.99
CA HIS A 279 30.42 -12.12 2.57
C HIS A 279 30.72 -11.47 3.93
N ASN A 280 29.74 -10.69 4.46
CA ASN A 280 29.85 -9.90 5.68
C ASN A 280 30.87 -8.77 5.61
N ASN A 281 31.27 -8.33 4.42
CA ASN A 281 31.96 -7.06 4.30
C ASN A 281 30.98 -5.93 4.57
N ILE A 282 31.48 -4.78 5.01
CA ILE A 282 30.67 -3.70 5.55
C ILE A 282 30.69 -2.44 4.69
N GLY A 283 29.57 -1.75 4.71
CA GLY A 283 29.46 -0.35 4.31
C GLY A 283 28.71 0.43 5.37
N VAL A 284 29.11 1.68 5.59
CA VAL A 284 28.37 2.58 6.48
C VAL A 284 27.57 3.55 5.62
N MET A 285 26.26 3.54 5.81
CA MET A 285 25.31 4.33 5.02
C MET A 285 24.81 5.54 5.81
N THR A 286 24.82 6.70 5.16
CA THR A 286 24.24 7.95 5.67
C THR A 286 23.40 8.63 4.59
N GLY A 287 22.58 9.60 4.98
CA GLY A 287 21.72 10.34 4.05
C GLY A 287 20.28 9.93 4.16
N GLY A 288 19.51 9.97 3.08
CA GLY A 288 18.09 9.64 3.17
C GLY A 288 17.33 9.59 1.85
N LEU A 289 16.09 9.19 1.99
CA LEU A 289 15.06 9.28 0.97
C LEU A 289 14.18 10.47 1.30
N HIS A 290 13.95 11.35 0.33
CA HIS A 290 13.09 12.51 0.49
C HIS A 290 11.83 12.34 -0.35
N HIS A 291 10.72 12.80 0.15
CA HIS A 291 9.43 12.75 -0.54
C HIS A 291 8.60 13.97 -0.20
N HIS A 292 7.54 14.20 -0.95
CA HIS A 292 6.49 15.13 -0.57
C HIS A 292 5.16 14.39 -0.64
N ASN A 293 4.52 14.19 0.52
CA ASN A 293 3.26 13.46 0.63
C ASN A 293 3.31 12.06 -0.05
N PHE A 294 4.40 11.31 0.19
CA PHE A 294 4.71 9.98 -0.40
C PHE A 294 4.81 9.96 -1.93
N SER A 295 5.07 11.09 -2.53
CA SER A 295 5.29 11.25 -3.96
C SER A 295 6.57 12.05 -4.23
N ASN A 296 6.99 12.14 -5.50
CA ASN A 296 8.20 12.86 -5.90
C ASN A 296 9.45 12.41 -5.12
N TRP A 297 9.65 11.11 -5.04
CA TRP A 297 10.78 10.52 -4.34
C TRP A 297 12.12 10.95 -4.93
N THR A 298 12.99 11.43 -4.06
CA THR A 298 14.40 11.69 -4.35
C THR A 298 15.27 11.06 -3.27
N TYR A 299 16.54 10.83 -3.57
CA TYR A 299 17.48 10.22 -2.64
C TYR A 299 18.84 10.90 -2.70
N ASP A 300 19.48 10.99 -1.54
CA ASP A 300 20.87 11.40 -1.36
C ASP A 300 21.50 10.47 -0.32
N ILE A 301 22.16 9.44 -0.81
CA ILE A 301 22.73 8.37 0.02
C ILE A 301 24.25 8.39 -0.18
N ASN A 302 25.00 8.38 0.92
CA ASN A 302 26.43 8.21 0.94
C ASN A 302 26.78 6.89 1.63
N VAL A 303 27.64 6.09 0.99
CA VAL A 303 28.13 4.81 1.52
C VAL A 303 29.65 4.86 1.61
N GLU A 304 30.18 4.60 2.80
CA GLU A 304 31.60 4.35 3.03
C GLU A 304 31.80 2.84 3.06
N ALA A 305 32.38 2.31 2.00
CA ALA A 305 32.58 0.88 1.77
C ALA A 305 33.94 0.41 2.27
N GLN A 306 33.97 -0.78 2.88
CA GLN A 306 35.19 -1.49 3.25
C GLN A 306 35.12 -2.91 2.67
N ASN A 307 35.82 -3.13 1.57
CA ASN A 307 35.79 -4.36 0.78
C ASN A 307 34.37 -4.83 0.43
N LEU A 308 33.43 -3.89 0.30
CA LEU A 308 32.02 -4.16 0.06
C LEU A 308 31.80 -4.63 -1.37
N LEU A 309 30.98 -5.68 -1.56
CA LEU A 309 30.49 -6.07 -2.87
C LEU A 309 29.56 -4.97 -3.43
N SER A 310 30.10 -4.15 -4.32
CA SER A 310 29.43 -2.94 -4.81
C SER A 310 28.73 -3.13 -6.16
N TYR A 311 29.07 -4.18 -6.90
CA TYR A 311 28.49 -4.50 -8.21
C TYR A 311 28.62 -5.99 -8.50
N ASP A 312 27.57 -6.62 -9.04
CA ASP A 312 27.57 -8.08 -9.29
C ASP A 312 26.62 -8.47 -10.44
N THR A 313 26.96 -8.06 -11.65
CA THR A 313 26.20 -8.43 -12.86
C THR A 313 26.95 -9.47 -13.67
N HIS A 314 26.24 -10.28 -14.45
CA HIS A 314 26.82 -11.43 -15.16
C HIS A 314 26.66 -11.38 -16.68
N SER A 315 26.00 -10.33 -17.18
CA SER A 315 25.75 -10.10 -18.60
C SER A 315 25.73 -8.62 -18.90
N PHE A 316 25.88 -8.25 -20.16
CA PHE A 316 25.86 -6.84 -20.58
C PHE A 316 24.46 -6.22 -20.41
N ASP A 317 23.39 -6.96 -20.71
CA ASP A 317 21.97 -6.53 -20.61
C ASP A 317 21.68 -5.12 -21.13
N GLY A 318 22.42 -4.69 -22.16
CA GLY A 318 22.37 -3.34 -22.74
C GLY A 318 23.40 -2.36 -22.15
N GLU A 319 24.13 -2.75 -21.12
CA GLU A 319 25.20 -1.95 -20.52
C GLU A 319 26.55 -2.19 -21.23
N SER A 320 27.47 -1.25 -21.08
CA SER A 320 28.82 -1.35 -21.68
C SER A 320 29.75 -2.28 -20.92
N PHE A 321 29.40 -2.71 -19.72
CA PHE A 321 30.22 -3.57 -18.85
C PHE A 321 29.37 -4.45 -17.95
N TYR A 322 29.96 -5.54 -17.48
CA TYR A 322 29.43 -6.39 -16.43
C TYR A 322 30.58 -6.92 -15.56
N GLY A 323 30.27 -7.50 -14.43
CA GLY A 323 31.26 -8.15 -13.58
C GLY A 323 30.94 -8.12 -12.10
N THR A 324 31.91 -8.47 -11.30
CA THR A 324 31.85 -8.46 -9.85
C THR A 324 32.90 -7.49 -9.31
N ALA A 325 32.49 -6.50 -8.52
CA ALA A 325 33.40 -5.53 -7.94
C ALA A 325 33.24 -5.43 -6.42
N TYR A 326 34.34 -5.69 -5.73
CA TYR A 326 34.52 -5.38 -4.31
C TYR A 326 35.30 -4.08 -4.21
N THR A 327 34.83 -3.14 -3.39
CA THR A 327 35.43 -1.81 -3.33
C THR A 327 35.65 -1.33 -1.89
N THR A 328 36.72 -0.54 -1.71
CA THR A 328 36.96 0.25 -0.51
C THR A 328 37.03 1.71 -0.90
N GLY A 329 36.22 2.55 -0.25
CA GLY A 329 36.10 3.99 -0.56
C GLY A 329 34.71 4.53 -0.34
N THR A 330 34.36 5.60 -1.08
CA THR A 330 33.07 6.29 -0.94
C THR A 330 32.25 6.20 -2.22
N CYS A 331 30.94 6.03 -2.05
CA CYS A 331 29.96 6.09 -3.11
C CYS A 331 28.85 7.04 -2.69
N LYS A 332 28.53 8.04 -3.54
CA LYS A 332 27.38 8.94 -3.34
C LYS A 332 26.37 8.69 -4.44
N ILE A 333 25.15 8.39 -4.04
CA ILE A 333 24.05 8.10 -4.95
C ILE A 333 22.99 9.17 -4.76
N ARG A 334 22.71 9.93 -5.78
CA ARG A 334 21.70 10.98 -5.78
C ARG A 334 20.77 10.82 -6.96
N GLY A 335 19.51 11.15 -6.79
CA GLY A 335 18.57 11.09 -7.90
C GLY A 335 17.13 11.28 -7.49
N GLY A 336 16.26 11.09 -8.49
CA GLY A 336 14.80 11.15 -8.39
C GLY A 336 14.18 10.47 -9.60
N SER A 337 12.93 10.77 -9.90
CA SER A 337 12.22 10.15 -11.03
C SER A 337 12.95 10.38 -12.37
N GLY A 338 13.70 9.37 -12.81
CA GLY A 338 14.31 9.29 -14.15
C GLY A 338 15.78 9.68 -14.26
N GLU A 339 16.40 10.26 -13.24
CA GLU A 339 17.82 10.59 -13.26
C GLU A 339 18.54 10.07 -12.01
N VAL A 340 19.65 9.34 -12.21
CA VAL A 340 20.53 8.85 -11.14
C VAL A 340 21.94 9.34 -11.39
N THR A 341 22.52 10.00 -10.40
CA THR A 341 23.93 10.37 -10.39
C THR A 341 24.66 9.52 -9.36
N ILE A 342 25.72 8.83 -9.80
CA ILE A 342 26.56 8.00 -8.92
C ILE A 342 27.98 8.52 -8.99
N ASP A 343 28.47 9.08 -7.89
CA ASP A 343 29.84 9.54 -7.71
C ASP A 343 30.61 8.48 -6.92
N VAL A 344 31.58 7.83 -7.54
CA VAL A 344 32.38 6.77 -6.92
C VAL A 344 33.82 7.22 -6.80
N ASN A 345 34.34 7.21 -5.57
CA ASN A 345 35.76 7.37 -5.27
C ASN A 345 36.21 6.14 -4.44
N ALA A 346 36.55 5.06 -5.15
CA ALA A 346 36.84 3.80 -4.52
C ALA A 346 37.94 3.05 -5.24
N THR A 347 38.65 2.20 -4.48
CA THR A 347 39.68 1.30 -4.97
C THR A 347 39.08 -0.09 -5.11
N PRO A 348 39.19 -0.72 -6.31
CA PRO A 348 38.81 -2.13 -6.45
C PRO A 348 39.68 -3.03 -5.59
N GLU A 349 39.06 -3.96 -4.90
CA GLU A 349 39.71 -4.94 -4.05
C GLU A 349 39.96 -6.28 -4.79
N ARG A 350 40.66 -7.20 -4.11
CA ARG A 350 40.90 -8.56 -4.64
C ARG A 350 39.58 -9.24 -5.00
N ASN A 351 39.59 -10.09 -6.02
CA ASN A 351 38.45 -10.80 -6.59
C ASN A 351 37.45 -9.91 -7.37
N SER A 352 37.83 -8.67 -7.68
CA SER A 352 37.07 -7.83 -8.61
C SER A 352 37.42 -8.20 -10.05
N ILE A 353 36.40 -8.43 -10.88
CA ILE A 353 36.53 -8.70 -12.31
C ILE A 353 35.49 -7.84 -13.01
N LEU A 354 35.94 -6.95 -13.88
CA LEU A 354 35.09 -6.16 -14.77
C LEU A 354 35.39 -6.49 -16.22
N VAL A 355 34.36 -6.79 -16.98
CA VAL A 355 34.43 -7.10 -18.41
C VAL A 355 33.77 -5.95 -19.16
N TYR A 356 34.53 -5.30 -20.01
CA TYR A 356 34.06 -4.16 -20.81
C TYR A 356 33.89 -4.57 -22.28
N ASN A 357 32.80 -4.14 -22.91
CA ASN A 357 32.55 -4.34 -24.32
C ASN A 357 33.24 -3.25 -25.16
N ALA A 358 34.47 -3.51 -25.62
CA ALA A 358 35.22 -2.59 -26.45
C ALA A 358 34.67 -2.43 -27.89
N ALA A 359 33.71 -3.28 -28.28
CA ALA A 359 33.09 -3.26 -29.61
C ALA A 359 31.85 -2.34 -29.65
N ASP A 360 31.43 -1.75 -28.53
CA ASP A 360 30.33 -0.79 -28.50
C ASP A 360 30.80 0.55 -29.11
N ASN A 361 30.43 0.76 -30.37
CA ASN A 361 30.85 1.89 -31.19
C ASN A 361 30.37 3.26 -30.65
N GLY A 362 29.48 3.30 -29.65
CA GLY A 362 28.94 4.53 -29.08
C GLY A 362 29.98 5.35 -28.31
N ALA A 363 30.96 4.70 -27.69
CA ALA A 363 31.98 5.35 -26.90
C ALA A 363 33.23 5.81 -27.72
N LEU A 364 33.44 5.23 -28.92
CA LEU A 364 34.57 5.54 -29.79
C LEU A 364 34.23 6.51 -30.91
N SER A 365 32.95 6.75 -31.21
CA SER A 365 32.54 7.64 -32.32
C SER A 365 32.63 9.11 -32.05
N SER A 366 33.01 9.56 -30.83
CA SER A 366 33.20 10.97 -30.48
C SER A 366 34.62 11.39 -30.31
N GLN A 367 35.60 10.57 -30.71
CA GLN A 367 37.02 10.96 -30.65
C GLN A 367 37.47 11.51 -31.99
N ASP A 368 37.15 12.78 -32.30
CA ASP A 368 37.49 13.53 -33.50
C ASP A 368 39.02 13.76 -33.71
N TYR A 369 39.85 13.24 -32.82
CA TYR A 369 41.31 13.42 -32.91
C TYR A 369 42.07 12.25 -33.57
N ILE A 370 41.37 11.13 -33.93
CA ILE A 370 41.97 10.04 -34.71
C ILE A 370 41.49 10.15 -36.16
N GLN A 371 42.29 10.78 -37.00
CA GLN A 371 42.07 10.76 -38.47
C GLN A 371 42.86 9.62 -39.08
N TRP A 372 42.17 8.64 -39.65
CA TRP A 372 42.78 7.61 -40.47
C TRP A 372 43.12 8.17 -41.83
N ARG A 373 44.43 8.25 -42.19
CA ARG A 373 44.86 8.55 -43.54
C ARG A 373 45.07 7.24 -44.29
N THR A 374 44.25 6.98 -45.29
CA THR A 374 44.54 5.98 -46.32
C THR A 374 45.58 6.52 -47.24
N ASN A 375 46.76 5.92 -47.26
CA ASN A 375 47.72 6.16 -48.30
C ASN A 375 47.27 5.40 -49.58
N GLU A 376 46.55 6.08 -50.46
CA GLU A 376 46.38 5.61 -51.81
C GLU A 376 47.74 5.73 -52.52
N VAL A 377 48.37 4.59 -52.82
CA VAL A 377 49.49 4.54 -53.76
C VAL A 377 48.85 4.70 -55.13
N LYS A 378 49.03 5.86 -55.76
CA LYS A 378 48.74 6.04 -57.16
C LYS A 378 49.85 5.35 -57.92
N ASP A 379 49.56 4.17 -58.48
CA ASP A 379 50.34 3.57 -59.56
C ASP A 379 50.26 4.49 -60.76
N SER A 380 51.39 5.14 -61.09
CA SER A 380 51.59 5.86 -62.36
C SER A 380 51.96 4.84 -63.46
N VAL A 381 51.08 4.70 -64.45
CA VAL A 381 51.45 4.15 -65.78
C VAL A 381 51.96 5.27 -66.66
#